data_0d0ff477ce9ef2ee23fff97e5d76a9a1
#
_entry.id   0d0ff477ce9ef2ee23fff97e5d76a9a1
#
_cell.length_a   1.000
_cell.length_b   1.000
_cell.length_c   1.000
_cell.angle_alpha   90.00
_cell.angle_beta   90.00
_cell.angle_gamma   90.00
#
_symmetry.space_group_name_H-M   'P 1'
#
loop_
_entity.id
_entity.type
_entity.pdbx_description
1 polymer ?
#
loop_
_entity_poly.entity_id
_entity_poly.type
_entity_poly.pdbx_seq_one_letter_code
_entity_poly.pdbx_strand_id
1 'polypeptide(L)'
;MTNSTDFDAPESERLTPFRRWLIVGLLGFFVITLLGFVTGVGVAAAEKGNLSVRAIGMIAGALVLIGLCAFGIAKLKPALLTGEPQSAKTKRANWALVAAGALGGIIGLVLSIAGLANGDNGVFSNGPLSPSVALIVVAAITLIVPLMSYYWYTNADEFEKRASGDGAIIAMYVYSIVAASWWLLERAAFVPPQEPMIVYLLVMFVWSAVWLYRKAN
;
A
#
# COMPACT_ATOMS: atom_id res chain seq x y z
N MET A 1 5.89 -48.92 18.10
CA MET A 1 5.89 -47.95 19.21
C MET A 1 5.98 -46.57 18.59
N THR A 2 4.84 -46.00 18.30
CA THR A 2 4.71 -44.66 17.71
C THR A 2 4.60 -43.64 18.83
N ASN A 3 5.59 -42.82 18.97
CA ASN A 3 5.66 -41.76 19.98
C ASN A 3 4.76 -40.60 19.56
N SER A 4 3.49 -40.63 19.97
CA SER A 4 2.50 -39.56 19.79
C SER A 4 2.64 -38.56 20.94
N THR A 5 3.54 -37.62 20.80
CA THR A 5 3.55 -36.39 21.60
C THR A 5 3.53 -35.18 20.67
N ASP A 6 2.56 -35.12 19.75
CA ASP A 6 2.09 -33.86 19.22
C ASP A 6 1.13 -33.29 20.27
N PHE A 7 1.67 -32.40 21.10
CA PHE A 7 0.90 -31.52 21.95
C PHE A 7 0.10 -30.61 21.02
N ASP A 8 -1.15 -30.95 20.77
CA ASP A 8 -2.12 -30.09 20.13
C ASP A 8 -2.28 -28.83 21.02
N ALA A 9 -1.60 -27.78 20.64
CA ALA A 9 -1.90 -26.45 21.19
C ALA A 9 -3.39 -26.17 20.94
N PRO A 10 -4.13 -25.71 21.95
CA PRO A 10 -5.56 -25.50 21.82
C PRO A 10 -5.86 -24.61 20.63
N GLU A 11 -6.82 -25.01 19.82
CA GLU A 11 -7.22 -24.38 18.55
C GLU A 11 -7.55 -22.87 18.71
N SER A 12 -7.89 -22.45 19.95
CA SER A 12 -8.17 -21.06 20.34
C SER A 12 -6.98 -20.11 20.28
N GLU A 13 -5.72 -20.63 20.31
CA GLU A 13 -4.51 -19.79 20.23
C GLU A 13 -4.00 -19.57 18.80
N ARG A 14 -4.50 -20.29 17.81
CA ARG A 14 -4.12 -20.08 16.42
C ARG A 14 -4.85 -18.85 15.89
N LEU A 15 -4.10 -17.80 15.65
CA LEU A 15 -4.61 -16.60 14.94
C LEU A 15 -5.29 -17.07 13.65
N THR A 16 -6.56 -16.69 13.47
CA THR A 16 -7.28 -16.97 12.22
C THR A 16 -6.50 -16.40 11.03
N PRO A 17 -6.55 -17.02 9.84
CA PRO A 17 -5.87 -16.52 8.64
C PRO A 17 -6.12 -15.03 8.40
N PHE A 18 -7.36 -14.57 8.61
CA PHE A 18 -7.75 -13.18 8.51
C PHE A 18 -6.98 -12.26 9.48
N ARG A 19 -6.90 -12.63 10.77
CA ARG A 19 -6.14 -11.85 11.76
C ARG A 19 -4.66 -11.76 11.42
N ARG A 20 -4.05 -12.84 10.91
CA ARG A 20 -2.66 -12.83 10.45
C ARG A 20 -2.45 -11.86 9.29
N TRP A 21 -3.33 -11.89 8.30
CA TRP A 21 -3.29 -10.97 7.16
C TRP A 21 -3.48 -9.52 7.58
N LEU A 22 -4.41 -9.26 8.48
CA LEU A 22 -4.66 -7.92 9.00
C LEU A 22 -3.44 -7.39 9.74
N ILE A 23 -2.80 -8.21 10.58
CA ILE A 23 -1.58 -7.83 11.31
C ILE A 23 -0.43 -7.57 10.33
N VAL A 24 -0.21 -8.43 9.33
CA VAL A 24 0.83 -8.23 8.32
C VAL A 24 0.57 -6.98 7.48
N GLY A 25 -0.68 -6.72 7.10
CA GLY A 25 -1.07 -5.50 6.40
C GLY A 25 -0.83 -4.24 7.22
N LEU A 26 -1.20 -4.25 8.50
CA LEU A 26 -0.94 -3.14 9.43
C LEU A 26 0.56 -2.91 9.63
N LEU A 27 1.34 -3.97 9.85
CA LEU A 27 2.79 -3.86 9.98
C LEU A 27 3.43 -3.33 8.70
N GLY A 28 2.98 -3.78 7.53
CA GLY A 28 3.43 -3.28 6.24
C GLY A 28 3.11 -1.79 6.04
N PHE A 29 1.89 -1.37 6.37
CA PHE A 29 1.49 0.04 6.37
C PHE A 29 2.38 0.88 7.31
N PHE A 30 2.66 0.37 8.51
CA PHE A 30 3.53 1.04 9.47
C PHE A 30 4.97 1.20 8.94
N VAL A 31 5.51 0.18 8.28
CA VAL A 31 6.83 0.25 7.62
C VAL A 31 6.86 1.36 6.56
N ILE A 32 5.84 1.44 5.70
CA ILE A 32 5.76 2.48 4.66
C ILE A 32 5.69 3.88 5.30
N THR A 33 4.88 4.05 6.34
CA THR A 33 4.75 5.33 7.06
C THR A 33 6.06 5.74 7.72
N LEU A 34 6.76 4.80 8.36
CA LEU A 34 8.05 5.06 8.99
C LEU A 34 9.15 5.37 7.98
N LEU A 35 9.14 4.73 6.81
CA LEU A 35 10.05 5.08 5.70
C LEU A 35 9.81 6.51 5.22
N GLY A 36 8.54 6.90 5.03
CA GLY A 36 8.18 8.28 4.72
C GLY A 36 8.64 9.28 5.79
N PHE A 37 8.50 8.92 7.07
CA PHE A 37 8.97 9.74 8.18
C PHE A 37 10.51 9.90 8.17
N VAL A 38 11.26 8.82 7.99
CA VAL A 38 12.74 8.85 7.88
C VAL A 38 13.19 9.75 6.74
N THR A 39 12.53 9.63 5.58
CA THR A 39 12.82 10.45 4.40
C THR A 39 12.53 11.92 4.68
N GLY A 40 11.38 12.24 5.29
CA GLY A 40 11.00 13.61 5.65
C GLY A 40 11.96 14.26 6.64
N VAL A 41 12.35 13.54 7.70
CA VAL A 41 13.33 14.03 8.68
C VAL A 41 14.70 14.20 8.03
N GLY A 42 15.11 13.29 7.16
CA GLY A 42 16.38 13.36 6.42
C GLY A 42 16.46 14.59 5.51
N VAL A 43 15.41 14.88 4.76
CA VAL A 43 15.34 16.06 3.88
C VAL A 43 15.35 17.35 4.70
N ALA A 44 14.52 17.45 5.76
CA ALA A 44 14.48 18.62 6.62
C ALA A 44 15.82 18.88 7.32
N ALA A 45 16.59 17.83 7.61
CA ALA A 45 17.93 17.95 8.16
C ALA A 45 18.96 18.41 7.11
N ALA A 46 18.83 17.93 5.87
CA ALA A 46 19.69 18.35 4.76
C ALA A 46 19.48 19.83 4.40
N GLU A 47 18.24 20.32 4.39
CA GLU A 47 17.92 21.74 4.16
C GLU A 47 18.52 22.67 5.21
N LYS A 48 18.58 22.23 6.46
CA LYS A 48 19.17 23.00 7.58
C LYS A 48 20.70 22.90 7.63
N GLY A 49 21.33 22.15 6.73
CA GLY A 49 22.77 21.95 6.67
C GLY A 49 23.38 21.28 7.92
N ASN A 50 22.56 20.79 8.84
CA ASN A 50 22.99 20.19 10.10
C ASN A 50 22.06 19.03 10.52
N LEU A 51 22.61 17.84 10.63
CA LEU A 51 21.96 16.71 11.29
C LEU A 51 21.98 16.93 12.81
N SER A 52 20.92 17.47 13.36
CA SER A 52 20.82 17.62 14.81
C SER A 52 20.78 16.25 15.49
N VAL A 53 21.30 16.18 16.73
CA VAL A 53 21.23 14.93 17.53
C VAL A 53 19.80 14.39 17.64
N ARG A 54 18.80 15.28 17.68
CA ARG A 54 17.38 14.90 17.68
C ARG A 54 16.96 14.22 16.35
N ALA A 55 17.40 14.75 15.21
CA ALA A 55 17.09 14.15 13.90
C ALA A 55 17.73 12.75 13.78
N ILE A 56 18.98 12.59 14.23
CA ILE A 56 19.66 11.29 14.26
C ILE A 56 18.89 10.31 15.16
N GLY A 57 18.47 10.73 16.35
CA GLY A 57 17.68 9.91 17.28
C GLY A 57 16.34 9.48 16.69
N MET A 58 15.63 10.38 15.99
CA MET A 58 14.35 10.07 15.33
C MET A 58 14.53 9.09 14.18
N ILE A 59 15.55 9.26 13.35
CA ILE A 59 15.87 8.33 12.24
C ILE A 59 16.26 6.96 12.80
N ALA A 60 17.14 6.92 13.80
CA ALA A 60 17.56 5.65 14.42
C ALA A 60 16.37 4.92 15.06
N GLY A 61 15.52 5.63 15.81
CA GLY A 61 14.30 5.06 16.39
C GLY A 61 13.33 4.51 15.35
N ALA A 62 13.13 5.24 14.27
CA ALA A 62 12.27 4.78 13.17
C ALA A 62 12.86 3.55 12.46
N LEU A 63 14.17 3.48 12.25
CA LEU A 63 14.84 2.30 11.66
C LEU A 63 14.73 1.07 12.56
N VAL A 64 14.84 1.23 13.88
CA VAL A 64 14.61 0.13 14.85
C VAL A 64 13.17 -0.35 14.76
N LEU A 65 12.17 0.54 14.71
CA LEU A 65 10.77 0.18 14.57
C LEU A 65 10.49 -0.53 13.23
N ILE A 66 11.09 -0.07 12.13
CA ILE A 66 11.03 -0.75 10.82
C ILE A 66 11.59 -2.18 10.94
N GLY A 67 12.73 -2.35 11.60
CA GLY A 67 13.33 -3.66 11.84
C GLY A 67 12.42 -4.59 12.66
N LEU A 68 11.78 -4.07 13.71
CA LEU A 68 10.82 -4.81 14.53
C LEU A 68 9.57 -5.21 13.73
N CYS A 69 9.03 -4.31 12.92
CA CYS A 69 7.89 -4.60 12.05
C CYS A 69 8.26 -5.66 11.00
N ALA A 70 9.42 -5.54 10.36
CA ALA A 70 9.93 -6.51 9.39
C ALA A 70 10.14 -7.89 10.05
N PHE A 71 10.68 -7.93 11.26
CA PHE A 71 10.83 -9.17 12.05
C PHE A 71 9.45 -9.77 12.39
N GLY A 72 8.47 -8.94 12.78
CA GLY A 72 7.09 -9.37 13.02
C GLY A 72 6.46 -9.99 11.78
N ILE A 73 6.61 -9.36 10.61
CA ILE A 73 6.14 -9.88 9.33
C ILE A 73 6.83 -11.22 9.01
N ALA A 74 8.15 -11.32 9.20
CA ALA A 74 8.91 -12.54 8.96
C ALA A 74 8.51 -13.69 9.90
N LYS A 75 8.20 -13.39 11.16
CA LYS A 75 7.72 -14.38 12.16
C LYS A 75 6.31 -14.87 11.87
N LEU A 76 5.43 -13.97 11.48
CA LEU A 76 4.04 -14.31 11.15
C LEU A 76 3.93 -15.15 9.89
N LYS A 77 4.99 -15.16 9.05
CA LYS A 77 5.09 -15.89 7.77
C LYS A 77 3.68 -16.14 7.22
N PRO A 78 3.07 -15.18 6.51
CA PRO A 78 1.78 -15.45 5.91
C PRO A 78 1.95 -16.71 5.05
N ALA A 79 0.96 -17.59 5.07
CA ALA A 79 0.95 -18.86 4.35
C ALA A 79 1.24 -18.72 2.84
N LEU A 80 1.27 -17.50 2.31
CA LEU A 80 1.76 -17.14 0.97
C LEU A 80 3.20 -17.59 0.68
N LEU A 81 4.04 -17.76 1.73
CA LEU A 81 5.45 -18.13 1.56
C LEU A 81 5.75 -19.57 1.96
N THR A 82 4.83 -20.26 2.65
CA THR A 82 5.07 -21.58 3.26
C THR A 82 3.95 -22.58 3.05
N GLY A 83 2.88 -22.22 2.35
CA GLY A 83 1.79 -23.14 2.00
C GLY A 83 2.10 -23.90 0.71
N GLU A 84 1.25 -24.83 0.32
CA GLU A 84 1.28 -25.75 -0.81
C GLU A 84 2.10 -25.29 -2.03
N PRO A 85 2.74 -26.18 -2.80
CA PRO A 85 3.54 -25.82 -3.94
C PRO A 85 2.72 -24.94 -4.92
N GLN A 86 2.95 -23.62 -4.84
CA GLN A 86 2.24 -22.68 -5.68
C GLN A 86 2.52 -22.99 -7.14
N SER A 87 1.48 -22.99 -7.96
CA SER A 87 1.64 -23.14 -9.40
C SER A 87 2.58 -22.04 -9.94
N ALA A 88 3.28 -22.32 -11.03
CA ALA A 88 4.16 -21.32 -11.65
C ALA A 88 3.39 -20.04 -12.04
N LYS A 89 2.09 -20.16 -12.36
CA LYS A 89 1.21 -19.03 -12.65
C LYS A 89 0.98 -18.15 -11.40
N THR A 90 0.57 -18.75 -10.30
CA THR A 90 0.32 -18.03 -9.03
C THR A 90 1.58 -17.29 -8.56
N LYS A 91 2.75 -17.93 -8.70
CA LYS A 91 4.02 -17.30 -8.37
C LYS A 91 4.30 -16.06 -9.24
N ARG A 92 3.97 -16.11 -10.54
CA ARG A 92 4.10 -14.97 -11.46
C ARG A 92 3.12 -13.85 -11.11
N ALA A 93 1.87 -14.18 -10.76
CA ALA A 93 0.88 -13.20 -10.32
C ALA A 93 1.34 -12.48 -9.04
N ASN A 94 1.84 -13.21 -8.05
CA ASN A 94 2.39 -12.63 -6.82
C ASN A 94 3.57 -11.70 -7.09
N TRP A 95 4.49 -12.07 -7.99
CA TRP A 95 5.58 -11.20 -8.41
C TRP A 95 5.10 -9.93 -9.10
N ALA A 96 4.04 -10.02 -9.92
CA ALA A 96 3.42 -8.84 -10.52
C ALA A 96 2.89 -7.85 -9.46
N LEU A 97 2.26 -8.36 -8.39
CA LEU A 97 1.79 -7.53 -7.28
C LEU A 97 2.94 -6.85 -6.52
N VAL A 98 4.03 -7.59 -6.26
CA VAL A 98 5.23 -7.01 -5.63
C VAL A 98 5.83 -5.92 -6.51
N ALA A 99 5.94 -6.17 -7.82
CA ALA A 99 6.46 -5.19 -8.77
C ALA A 99 5.55 -3.95 -8.89
N ALA A 100 4.22 -4.14 -8.84
CA ALA A 100 3.26 -3.02 -8.82
C ALA A 100 3.40 -2.17 -7.56
N GLY A 101 3.58 -2.81 -6.40
CA GLY A 101 3.85 -2.12 -5.14
C GLY A 101 5.18 -1.33 -5.17
N ALA A 102 6.24 -1.92 -5.73
CA ALA A 102 7.52 -1.25 -5.91
C ALA A 102 7.41 -0.04 -6.86
N LEU A 103 6.68 -0.19 -7.97
CA LEU A 103 6.43 0.92 -8.91
C LEU A 103 5.67 2.06 -8.23
N GLY A 104 4.61 1.74 -7.46
CA GLY A 104 3.86 2.73 -6.70
C GLY A 104 4.73 3.45 -5.66
N GLY A 105 5.61 2.72 -4.97
CA GLY A 105 6.59 3.30 -4.05
C GLY A 105 7.58 4.23 -4.73
N ILE A 106 8.10 3.86 -5.91
CA ILE A 106 9.01 4.70 -6.70
C ILE A 106 8.29 5.98 -7.17
N ILE A 107 7.06 5.87 -7.69
CA ILE A 107 6.27 7.02 -8.11
C ILE A 107 6.01 7.95 -6.91
N GLY A 108 5.60 7.40 -5.75
CA GLY A 108 5.39 8.17 -4.54
C GLY A 108 6.66 8.89 -4.07
N LEU A 109 7.81 8.23 -4.13
CA LEU A 109 9.10 8.84 -3.80
C LEU A 109 9.48 9.97 -4.74
N VAL A 110 9.32 9.76 -6.06
CA VAL A 110 9.60 10.80 -7.09
C VAL A 110 8.71 12.02 -6.88
N LEU A 111 7.40 11.82 -6.62
CA LEU A 111 6.47 12.92 -6.34
C LEU A 111 6.82 13.65 -5.04
N SER A 112 7.22 12.92 -3.99
CA SER A 112 7.66 13.52 -2.72
C SER A 112 8.89 14.40 -2.91
N ILE A 113 9.91 13.91 -3.61
CA ILE A 113 11.15 14.66 -3.87
C ILE A 113 10.84 15.90 -4.73
N ALA A 114 10.01 15.73 -5.76
CA ALA A 114 9.63 16.84 -6.65
C ALA A 114 8.81 17.92 -5.91
N GLY A 115 7.91 17.53 -5.01
CA GLY A 115 7.14 18.45 -4.16
C GLY A 115 8.06 19.24 -3.22
N LEU A 116 8.97 18.55 -2.53
CA LEU A 116 9.94 19.17 -1.63
C LEU A 116 10.85 20.18 -2.36
N ALA A 117 11.31 19.86 -3.56
CA ALA A 117 12.15 20.75 -4.39
C ALA A 117 11.42 22.05 -4.77
N ASN A 118 10.08 22.05 -4.79
CA ASN A 118 9.25 23.21 -5.08
C ASN A 118 8.72 23.94 -3.81
N GLY A 119 9.22 23.58 -2.64
CA GLY A 119 8.81 24.17 -1.36
C GLY A 119 7.47 23.67 -0.83
N ASP A 120 6.99 22.56 -1.34
CA ASP A 120 5.70 21.97 -0.99
C ASP A 120 5.87 20.84 0.01
N ASN A 121 5.17 20.86 1.11
CA ASN A 121 5.39 19.96 2.25
C ASN A 121 4.50 18.70 2.25
N GLY A 122 3.86 18.36 1.13
CA GLY A 122 2.91 17.25 1.10
C GLY A 122 3.03 16.34 -0.11
N VAL A 123 3.07 15.02 0.13
CA VAL A 123 3.03 13.97 -0.93
C VAL A 123 1.75 14.07 -1.78
N PHE A 124 0.69 14.63 -1.20
CA PHE A 124 -0.63 14.82 -1.83
C PHE A 124 -0.94 16.29 -2.07
N SER A 125 0.07 17.13 -2.11
CA SER A 125 -0.11 18.54 -2.39
C SER A 125 -0.50 18.76 -3.85
N ASN A 126 -1.35 19.75 -4.09
CA ASN A 126 -1.70 20.26 -5.42
C ASN A 126 -0.68 21.29 -5.95
N GLY A 127 0.50 21.36 -5.33
CA GLY A 127 1.58 22.26 -5.75
C GLY A 127 2.10 21.95 -7.16
N PRO A 128 2.77 22.91 -7.79
CA PRO A 128 3.25 22.77 -9.18
C PRO A 128 4.35 21.70 -9.26
N LEU A 129 4.20 20.76 -10.19
CA LEU A 129 5.24 19.79 -10.55
C LEU A 129 5.99 20.27 -11.79
N SER A 130 7.27 19.90 -11.91
CA SER A 130 7.99 20.14 -13.15
C SER A 130 7.34 19.34 -14.30
N PRO A 131 7.20 19.93 -15.51
CA PRO A 131 6.56 19.27 -16.64
C PRO A 131 7.19 17.90 -16.98
N SER A 132 8.50 17.75 -16.85
CA SER A 132 9.21 16.50 -17.10
C SER A 132 8.82 15.40 -16.11
N VAL A 133 8.74 15.71 -14.81
CA VAL A 133 8.29 14.75 -13.78
C VAL A 133 6.84 14.34 -14.03
N ALA A 134 5.96 15.31 -14.31
CA ALA A 134 4.56 15.03 -14.60
C ALA A 134 4.40 14.08 -15.81
N LEU A 135 5.12 14.34 -16.92
CA LEU A 135 5.08 13.50 -18.11
C LEU A 135 5.61 12.07 -17.85
N ILE A 136 6.71 11.92 -17.10
CA ILE A 136 7.26 10.61 -16.76
C ILE A 136 6.26 9.82 -15.91
N VAL A 137 5.67 10.45 -14.89
CA VAL A 137 4.71 9.78 -14.01
C VAL A 137 3.44 9.41 -14.78
N VAL A 138 2.90 10.31 -15.61
CA VAL A 138 1.74 10.01 -16.47
C VAL A 138 2.05 8.88 -17.44
N ALA A 139 3.21 8.89 -18.08
CA ALA A 139 3.63 7.79 -18.96
C ALA A 139 3.75 6.46 -18.21
N ALA A 140 4.30 6.45 -17.01
CA ALA A 140 4.38 5.26 -16.18
C ALA A 140 2.98 4.74 -15.82
N ILE A 141 2.06 5.59 -15.40
CA ILE A 141 0.69 5.20 -15.05
C ILE A 141 -0.08 4.71 -16.28
N THR A 142 0.05 5.36 -17.42
CA THR A 142 -0.74 5.03 -18.62
C THR A 142 -0.21 3.84 -19.41
N LEU A 143 1.08 3.56 -19.33
CA LEU A 143 1.71 2.47 -20.09
C LEU A 143 2.05 1.27 -19.19
N ILE A 144 2.73 1.50 -18.07
CA ILE A 144 3.26 0.39 -17.26
C ILE A 144 2.14 -0.25 -16.44
N VAL A 145 1.28 0.55 -15.79
CA VAL A 145 0.21 0.00 -14.92
C VAL A 145 -0.75 -0.91 -15.68
N PRO A 146 -1.29 -0.55 -16.87
CA PRO A 146 -2.15 -1.46 -17.62
C PRO A 146 -1.44 -2.74 -18.07
N LEU A 147 -0.16 -2.65 -18.49
CA LEU A 147 0.63 -3.83 -18.86
C LEU A 147 0.83 -4.77 -17.67
N MET A 148 1.17 -4.24 -16.50
CA MET A 148 1.30 -5.01 -15.28
C MET A 148 -0.03 -5.62 -14.82
N SER A 149 -1.13 -4.86 -14.92
CA SER A 149 -2.48 -5.34 -14.61
C SER A 149 -2.89 -6.47 -15.54
N TYR A 150 -2.63 -6.36 -16.84
CA TYR A 150 -2.88 -7.42 -17.82
C TYR A 150 -2.03 -8.66 -17.51
N TYR A 151 -0.73 -8.47 -17.24
CA TYR A 151 0.16 -9.58 -16.88
C TYR A 151 -0.30 -10.29 -15.60
N TRP A 152 -0.72 -9.54 -14.57
CA TRP A 152 -1.31 -10.12 -13.37
C TRP A 152 -2.60 -10.89 -13.71
N TYR A 153 -3.51 -10.28 -14.45
CA TYR A 153 -4.79 -10.88 -14.80
C TYR A 153 -4.64 -12.20 -15.54
N THR A 154 -3.67 -12.32 -16.45
CA THR A 154 -3.42 -13.57 -17.21
C THR A 154 -2.81 -14.68 -16.34
N ASN A 155 -2.14 -14.34 -15.24
CA ASN A 155 -1.48 -15.29 -14.35
C ASN A 155 -2.23 -15.53 -13.02
N ALA A 156 -3.16 -14.68 -12.64
CA ALA A 156 -3.99 -14.84 -11.45
C ALA A 156 -4.97 -16.00 -11.63
N ASP A 157 -5.31 -16.67 -10.53
CA ASP A 157 -6.35 -17.70 -10.53
C ASP A 157 -7.76 -17.09 -10.61
N GLU A 158 -8.76 -17.93 -10.87
CA GLU A 158 -10.14 -17.48 -11.04
C GLU A 158 -10.72 -16.89 -9.73
N PHE A 159 -10.26 -17.38 -8.58
CA PHE A 159 -10.70 -16.87 -7.31
C PHE A 159 -10.16 -15.46 -7.06
N GLU A 160 -8.87 -15.23 -7.33
CA GLU A 160 -8.25 -13.90 -7.21
C GLU A 160 -8.88 -12.89 -8.18
N LYS A 161 -9.18 -13.31 -9.42
CA LYS A 161 -9.86 -12.47 -10.40
C LYS A 161 -11.25 -12.06 -9.94
N ARG A 162 -12.03 -13.02 -9.41
CA ARG A 162 -13.38 -12.73 -8.88
C ARG A 162 -13.30 -11.80 -7.68
N ALA A 163 -12.42 -12.08 -6.71
CA ALA A 163 -12.24 -11.23 -5.55
C ALA A 163 -11.85 -9.79 -5.93
N SER A 164 -10.96 -9.63 -6.91
CA SER A 164 -10.58 -8.31 -7.45
C SER A 164 -11.74 -7.63 -8.17
N GLY A 165 -12.51 -8.37 -8.97
CA GLY A 165 -13.70 -7.87 -9.65
C GLY A 165 -14.78 -7.38 -8.69
N ASP A 166 -15.09 -8.18 -7.66
CA ASP A 166 -16.04 -7.78 -6.60
C ASP A 166 -15.58 -6.49 -5.90
N GLY A 167 -14.28 -6.40 -5.61
CA GLY A 167 -13.69 -5.19 -5.04
C GLY A 167 -13.84 -3.96 -5.93
N ALA A 168 -13.59 -4.13 -7.24
CA ALA A 168 -13.73 -3.04 -8.22
C ALA A 168 -15.18 -2.55 -8.34
N ILE A 169 -16.17 -3.47 -8.36
CA ILE A 169 -17.58 -3.12 -8.41
C ILE A 169 -17.99 -2.32 -7.18
N ILE A 170 -17.66 -2.79 -5.98
CA ILE A 170 -17.99 -2.09 -4.73
C ILE A 170 -17.30 -0.72 -4.68
N ALA A 171 -16.03 -0.64 -5.06
CA ALA A 171 -15.29 0.61 -5.11
C ALA A 171 -15.92 1.61 -6.09
N MET A 172 -16.44 1.15 -7.23
CA MET A 172 -17.14 2.00 -8.20
C MET A 172 -18.46 2.55 -7.64
N TYR A 173 -19.22 1.75 -6.88
CA TYR A 173 -20.41 2.26 -6.17
C TYR A 173 -20.03 3.32 -5.13
N VAL A 174 -18.99 3.06 -4.33
CA VAL A 174 -18.50 4.06 -3.34
C VAL A 174 -18.06 5.33 -4.05
N TYR A 175 -17.30 5.23 -5.15
CA TYR A 175 -16.94 6.40 -5.95
C TYR A 175 -18.17 7.19 -6.39
N SER A 176 -19.16 6.51 -6.97
CA SER A 176 -20.36 7.16 -7.51
C SER A 176 -21.15 7.90 -6.42
N ILE A 177 -21.26 7.29 -5.24
CA ILE A 177 -21.97 7.91 -4.10
C ILE A 177 -21.15 9.09 -3.55
N VAL A 178 -19.87 8.88 -3.26
CA VAL A 178 -19.03 9.89 -2.61
C VAL A 178 -18.80 11.08 -3.53
N ALA A 179 -18.40 10.84 -4.77
CA ALA A 179 -18.10 11.93 -5.72
C ALA A 179 -19.33 12.77 -6.02
N ALA A 180 -20.49 12.14 -6.27
CA ALA A 180 -21.73 12.87 -6.54
C ALA A 180 -22.22 13.64 -5.31
N SER A 181 -22.21 13.01 -4.14
CA SER A 181 -22.65 13.66 -2.90
C SER A 181 -21.76 14.82 -2.51
N TRP A 182 -20.43 14.63 -2.61
CA TRP A 182 -19.47 15.71 -2.32
C TRP A 182 -19.65 16.89 -3.27
N TRP A 183 -19.78 16.65 -4.56
CA TRP A 183 -20.02 17.70 -5.54
C TRP A 183 -21.29 18.50 -5.27
N LEU A 184 -22.39 17.84 -4.84
CA LEU A 184 -23.64 18.53 -4.46
C LEU A 184 -23.45 19.35 -3.19
N LEU A 185 -22.80 18.81 -2.16
CA LEU A 185 -22.55 19.49 -0.89
C LEU A 185 -21.59 20.68 -1.06
N GLU A 186 -20.59 20.55 -1.93
CA GLU A 186 -19.68 21.65 -2.30
C GLU A 186 -20.45 22.82 -2.92
N ARG A 187 -21.38 22.53 -3.84
CA ARG A 187 -22.21 23.58 -4.47
C ARG A 187 -23.17 24.26 -3.48
N ALA A 188 -23.53 23.55 -2.43
CA ALA A 188 -24.31 24.10 -1.34
C ALA A 188 -23.46 24.77 -0.25
N ALA A 189 -22.14 24.88 -0.45
CA ALA A 189 -21.15 25.42 0.49
C ALA A 189 -21.11 24.74 1.87
N PHE A 190 -21.51 23.46 1.96
CA PHE A 190 -21.41 22.66 3.19
C PHE A 190 -20.03 22.06 3.40
N VAL A 191 -19.29 21.79 2.32
CA VAL A 191 -17.96 21.17 2.34
C VAL A 191 -17.00 21.94 1.44
N PRO A 192 -15.67 21.85 1.70
CA PRO A 192 -14.67 22.47 0.82
C PRO A 192 -14.66 21.80 -0.57
N PRO A 193 -13.99 22.43 -1.57
CA PRO A 193 -13.82 21.86 -2.90
C PRO A 193 -13.31 20.43 -2.87
N GLN A 194 -13.84 19.62 -3.79
CA GLN A 194 -13.46 18.21 -3.89
C GLN A 194 -12.01 18.08 -4.34
N GLU A 195 -11.23 17.33 -3.55
CA GLU A 195 -9.87 16.96 -3.92
C GLU A 195 -9.86 15.58 -4.60
N PRO A 196 -9.57 15.53 -5.91
CA PRO A 196 -9.65 14.28 -6.70
C PRO A 196 -8.77 13.16 -6.14
N MET A 197 -7.61 13.51 -5.56
CA MET A 197 -6.68 12.53 -5.01
C MET A 197 -7.24 11.84 -3.75
N ILE A 198 -7.98 12.56 -2.91
CA ILE A 198 -8.62 11.98 -1.71
C ILE A 198 -9.66 10.95 -2.13
N VAL A 199 -10.50 11.30 -3.12
CA VAL A 199 -11.51 10.37 -3.65
C VAL A 199 -10.86 9.15 -4.30
N TYR A 200 -9.79 9.35 -5.09
CA TYR A 200 -9.02 8.26 -5.69
C TYR A 200 -8.47 7.30 -4.63
N LEU A 201 -7.82 7.82 -3.59
CA LEU A 201 -7.28 7.00 -2.51
C LEU A 201 -8.36 6.22 -1.75
N LEU A 202 -9.51 6.86 -1.49
CA LEU A 202 -10.65 6.19 -0.88
C LEU A 202 -11.12 4.99 -1.73
N VAL A 203 -11.26 5.20 -3.03
CA VAL A 203 -11.68 4.14 -3.98
C VAL A 203 -10.67 3.00 -4.01
N MET A 204 -9.38 3.30 -4.08
CA MET A 204 -8.31 2.29 -4.05
C MET A 204 -8.26 1.53 -2.72
N PHE A 205 -8.50 2.23 -1.61
CA PHE A 205 -8.59 1.61 -0.29
C PHE A 205 -9.77 0.64 -0.21
N VAL A 206 -10.96 1.06 -0.64
CA VAL A 206 -12.16 0.19 -0.65
C VAL A 206 -11.94 -1.03 -1.53
N TRP A 207 -11.42 -0.83 -2.74
CA TRP A 207 -11.08 -1.95 -3.64
C TRP A 207 -10.15 -2.96 -2.97
N SER A 208 -9.04 -2.48 -2.42
CA SER A 208 -8.05 -3.32 -1.75
C SER A 208 -8.63 -4.04 -0.53
N ALA A 209 -9.44 -3.35 0.28
CA ALA A 209 -10.05 -3.92 1.48
C ALA A 209 -11.03 -5.05 1.12
N VAL A 210 -11.89 -4.85 0.12
CA VAL A 210 -12.84 -5.87 -0.34
C VAL A 210 -12.11 -7.06 -0.95
N TRP A 211 -11.10 -6.82 -1.80
CA TRP A 211 -10.28 -7.87 -2.38
C TRP A 211 -9.61 -8.73 -1.30
N LEU A 212 -8.97 -8.09 -0.31
CA LEU A 212 -8.33 -8.79 0.81
C LEU A 212 -9.35 -9.56 1.66
N TYR A 213 -10.51 -8.97 1.93
CA TYR A 213 -11.59 -9.63 2.67
C TYR A 213 -12.08 -10.89 1.94
N ARG A 214 -12.34 -10.79 0.63
CA ARG A 214 -12.74 -11.94 -0.21
C ARG A 214 -11.67 -13.00 -0.29
N LYS A 215 -10.40 -12.61 -0.34
CA LYS A 215 -9.27 -13.55 -0.35
C LYS A 215 -9.08 -14.28 0.98
N ALA A 216 -9.53 -13.71 2.08
CA ALA A 216 -9.38 -14.28 3.42
C ALA A 216 -10.54 -15.19 3.82
N ASN A 217 -11.69 -15.09 3.15
CA ASN A 217 -12.91 -15.89 3.40
C ASN A 217 -13.31 -16.67 2.16
#